data_faf4626953d8a0f2ea3f819213ff51b9
#
_entry.id   faf4626953d8a0f2ea3f819213ff51b9
#
_cell.length_a   1.000
_cell.length_b   1.000
_cell.length_c   1.000
_cell.angle_alpha   90.00
_cell.angle_beta   90.00
_cell.angle_gamma   90.00
#
_symmetry.space_group_name_H-M   'P 1'
#
loop_
_entity.id
_entity.type
_entity.pdbx_description
1 polymer ?
#
loop_
_entity_poly.entity_id
_entity_poly.type
_entity_poly.pdbx_seq_one_letter_code
_entity_poly.pdbx_strand_id
1 'polypeptide(L)'
;MIFSSVIYLYRGENIMTDKMFNDIIDSIINNATDDEIEIIREKLNNHIINHIYDGEVHKELSDEFDSSFCPHCGHEHIIRYGKDKNGNQRYLCKHCHKTFSPMTGTLFSYSKKEAYQWYLYMESLFRGDTIVQSAHIAGICEHTSLVWRHKILSVCASLTAEDRILDGVV
;
A
#
# COMPACT_ATOMS: atom_id res chain seq x y z
N MET A 1 11.54 -15.48 8.24
CA MET A 1 10.40 -16.06 8.98
C MET A 1 9.03 -15.61 8.46
N ILE A 2 8.94 -14.71 7.49
CA ILE A 2 7.67 -14.24 6.88
C ILE A 2 7.21 -15.15 5.72
N PHE A 3 8.12 -15.87 5.07
CA PHE A 3 7.81 -16.75 3.94
C PHE A 3 7.03 -18.03 4.31
N SER A 4 7.13 -18.53 5.53
CA SER A 4 6.39 -19.73 5.97
C SER A 4 4.90 -19.50 6.18
N SER A 5 4.47 -18.27 6.47
CA SER A 5 3.07 -17.96 6.78
C SER A 5 2.20 -17.79 5.53
N VAL A 6 2.80 -17.40 4.39
CA VAL A 6 2.08 -17.18 3.12
C VAL A 6 1.68 -18.50 2.45
N ILE A 7 2.45 -19.58 2.68
CA ILE A 7 2.18 -20.91 2.08
C ILE A 7 0.95 -21.57 2.74
N TYR A 8 0.60 -21.21 3.98
CA TYR A 8 -0.51 -21.84 4.71
C TYR A 8 -1.91 -21.30 4.34
N LEU A 9 -2.01 -20.14 3.71
CA LEU A 9 -3.30 -19.50 3.38
C LEU A 9 -3.93 -19.95 2.05
N TYR A 10 -3.23 -20.73 1.23
CA TYR A 10 -3.70 -21.14 -0.10
C TYR A 10 -4.04 -22.65 -0.19
N ARG A 11 -4.51 -23.30 0.90
CA ARG A 11 -5.00 -24.67 0.88
C ARG A 11 -6.50 -24.76 0.60
N GLY A 12 -6.87 -24.43 -0.64
CA GLY A 12 -8.13 -24.86 -1.26
C GLY A 12 -7.83 -25.87 -2.39
N GLU A 13 -7.97 -27.14 -2.10
CA GLU A 13 -8.27 -28.27 -3.01
C GLU A 13 -7.52 -28.49 -4.35
N ASN A 14 -6.26 -28.07 -4.51
CA ASN A 14 -5.38 -28.68 -5.51
C ASN A 14 -3.98 -28.84 -4.90
N ILE A 15 -3.72 -30.08 -4.43
CA ILE A 15 -2.50 -30.43 -3.73
C ILE A 15 -1.35 -30.50 -4.74
N MET A 16 -0.75 -29.35 -5.00
CA MET A 16 0.61 -29.32 -5.51
C MET A 16 1.51 -29.75 -4.35
N THR A 17 2.14 -30.93 -4.45
CA THR A 17 3.07 -31.40 -3.42
C THR A 17 4.26 -30.44 -3.35
N ASP A 18 4.87 -30.29 -2.17
CA ASP A 18 6.07 -29.43 -1.98
C ASP A 18 7.18 -29.82 -3.00
N LYS A 19 7.25 -31.09 -3.37
CA LYS A 19 8.17 -31.57 -4.39
C LYS A 19 7.85 -30.99 -5.78
N MET A 20 6.60 -31.06 -6.23
CA MET A 20 6.20 -30.49 -7.52
C MET A 20 6.42 -28.97 -7.56
N PHE A 21 6.17 -28.28 -6.47
CA PHE A 21 6.43 -26.83 -6.36
C PHE A 21 7.93 -26.54 -6.53
N ASN A 22 8.78 -27.25 -5.81
CA ASN A 22 10.23 -27.09 -5.90
C ASN A 22 10.76 -27.46 -7.30
N ASP A 23 10.28 -28.56 -7.91
CA ASP A 23 10.66 -28.97 -9.26
C ASP A 23 10.31 -27.89 -10.31
N ILE A 24 9.17 -27.21 -10.16
CA ILE A 24 8.77 -26.09 -11.03
C ILE A 24 9.70 -24.88 -10.82
N ILE A 25 9.97 -24.51 -9.58
CA ILE A 25 10.86 -23.39 -9.25
C ILE A 25 12.27 -23.66 -9.78
N ASP A 26 12.80 -24.87 -9.58
CA ASP A 26 14.12 -25.26 -10.08
C ASP A 26 14.18 -25.25 -11.61
N SER A 27 13.10 -25.70 -12.27
CA SER A 27 12.99 -25.63 -13.72
C SER A 27 13.00 -24.19 -14.25
N ILE A 28 12.30 -23.27 -13.58
CA ILE A 28 12.29 -21.85 -13.93
C ILE A 28 13.69 -21.26 -13.74
N ILE A 29 14.32 -21.48 -12.59
CA ILE A 29 15.64 -20.92 -12.26
C ILE A 29 16.71 -21.40 -13.24
N ASN A 30 16.65 -22.68 -13.67
CA ASN A 30 17.67 -23.28 -14.51
C ASN A 30 17.49 -23.02 -16.02
N ASN A 31 16.28 -22.68 -16.48
CA ASN A 31 15.97 -22.61 -17.92
C ASN A 31 15.45 -21.24 -18.38
N ALA A 32 15.00 -20.38 -17.47
CA ALA A 32 14.49 -19.06 -17.84
C ALA A 32 15.64 -18.07 -18.10
N THR A 33 15.46 -17.22 -19.06
CA THR A 33 16.32 -16.06 -19.31
C THR A 33 16.09 -14.97 -18.25
N ASP A 34 17.04 -14.05 -18.10
CA ASP A 34 16.94 -12.93 -17.16
C ASP A 34 15.66 -12.11 -17.40
N ASP A 35 15.28 -11.89 -18.66
CA ASP A 35 14.06 -11.18 -19.02
C ASP A 35 12.79 -11.94 -18.59
N GLU A 36 12.76 -13.26 -18.75
CA GLU A 36 11.64 -14.10 -18.31
C GLU A 36 11.52 -14.16 -16.79
N ILE A 37 12.64 -14.21 -16.08
CA ILE A 37 12.68 -14.14 -14.62
C ILE A 37 12.09 -12.81 -14.13
N GLU A 38 12.42 -11.70 -14.77
CA GLU A 38 11.88 -10.38 -14.43
C GLU A 38 10.36 -10.31 -14.67
N ILE A 39 9.87 -10.86 -15.78
CA ILE A 39 8.42 -10.96 -16.08
C ILE A 39 7.69 -11.80 -15.03
N ILE A 40 8.28 -12.93 -14.62
CA ILE A 40 7.72 -13.80 -13.58
C ILE A 40 7.69 -13.07 -12.24
N ARG A 41 8.77 -12.39 -11.89
CA ARG A 41 8.87 -11.58 -10.67
C ARG A 41 7.78 -10.51 -10.63
N GLU A 42 7.62 -9.78 -11.74
CA GLU A 42 6.58 -8.75 -11.85
C GLU A 42 5.17 -9.33 -11.68
N LYS A 43 4.86 -10.43 -12.35
CA LYS A 43 3.55 -11.12 -12.24
C LYS A 43 3.28 -11.63 -10.83
N LEU A 44 4.27 -12.21 -10.17
CA LEU A 44 4.14 -12.69 -8.79
C LEU A 44 3.96 -11.54 -7.81
N ASN A 45 4.74 -10.47 -7.95
CA ASN A 45 4.59 -9.28 -7.14
C ASN A 45 3.20 -8.65 -7.33
N ASN A 46 2.73 -8.51 -8.57
CA ASN A 46 1.39 -8.02 -8.87
C ASN A 46 0.31 -8.90 -8.22
N HIS A 47 0.46 -10.22 -8.29
CA HIS A 47 -0.49 -11.15 -7.69
C HIS A 47 -0.50 -11.05 -6.16
N ILE A 48 0.66 -11.06 -5.53
CA ILE A 48 0.81 -10.96 -4.08
C ILE A 48 0.20 -9.64 -3.57
N ILE A 49 0.48 -8.53 -4.24
CA ILE A 49 0.04 -7.20 -3.80
C ILE A 49 -1.46 -7.02 -4.03
N ASN A 50 -1.99 -7.45 -5.17
CA ASN A 50 -3.42 -7.36 -5.44
C ASN A 50 -4.26 -8.25 -4.51
N HIS A 51 -3.73 -9.41 -4.08
CA HIS A 51 -4.47 -10.29 -3.17
C HIS A 51 -4.24 -10.00 -1.69
N ILE A 52 -3.04 -9.57 -1.30
CA ILE A 52 -2.69 -9.39 0.12
C ILE A 52 -2.91 -7.94 0.55
N TYR A 53 -2.53 -6.96 -0.28
CA TYR A 53 -2.54 -5.55 0.14
C TYR A 53 -3.82 -4.80 -0.22
N ASP A 54 -4.46 -5.05 -1.35
CA ASP A 54 -5.63 -4.25 -1.76
C ASP A 54 -6.86 -4.54 -0.90
N GLY A 55 -7.06 -5.80 -0.49
CA GLY A 55 -8.18 -6.18 0.36
C GLY A 55 -7.95 -5.90 1.85
N GLU A 56 -6.76 -6.18 2.36
CA GLU A 56 -6.45 -6.10 3.79
C GLU A 56 -6.18 -4.68 4.26
N VAL A 57 -5.34 -3.91 3.55
CA VAL A 57 -5.04 -2.52 3.93
C VAL A 57 -6.28 -1.64 3.89
N HIS A 58 -7.13 -1.80 2.86
CA HIS A 58 -8.41 -1.08 2.79
C HIS A 58 -9.37 -1.50 3.90
N LYS A 59 -9.38 -2.77 4.26
CA LYS A 59 -10.22 -3.31 5.33
C LYS A 59 -9.73 -2.84 6.70
N GLU A 60 -8.44 -2.96 6.99
CA GLU A 60 -7.85 -2.50 8.25
C GLU A 60 -8.07 -1.00 8.46
N LEU A 61 -7.77 -0.17 7.44
CA LEU A 61 -8.03 1.27 7.50
C LEU A 61 -9.52 1.60 7.66
N SER A 62 -10.43 0.74 7.16
CA SER A 62 -11.87 0.94 7.32
C SER A 62 -12.38 0.48 8.68
N ASP A 63 -11.80 -0.57 9.24
CA ASP A 63 -12.18 -1.14 10.53
C ASP A 63 -11.67 -0.28 11.70
N GLU A 64 -10.48 0.33 11.56
CA GLU A 64 -9.90 1.24 12.55
C GLU A 64 -10.38 2.69 12.41
N PHE A 65 -11.10 3.01 11.32
CA PHE A 65 -11.50 4.38 11.04
C PHE A 65 -12.64 4.85 11.95
N ASP A 66 -12.33 5.80 12.82
CA ASP A 66 -13.33 6.52 13.60
C ASP A 66 -14.03 7.58 12.74
N SER A 67 -15.31 7.31 12.42
CA SER A 67 -16.15 8.25 11.69
C SER A 67 -16.90 9.26 12.60
N SER A 68 -16.58 9.31 13.88
CA SER A 68 -17.27 10.16 14.84
C SER A 68 -16.94 11.65 14.64
N PHE A 69 -15.76 11.95 14.12
CA PHE A 69 -15.29 13.33 13.93
C PHE A 69 -14.88 13.61 12.50
N CYS A 70 -15.15 14.83 12.05
CA CYS A 70 -14.70 15.31 10.75
C CYS A 70 -13.19 15.62 10.75
N PRO A 71 -12.36 15.00 9.91
CA PRO A 71 -10.91 15.27 9.87
C PRO A 71 -10.57 16.68 9.37
N HIS A 72 -11.55 17.43 8.82
CA HIS A 72 -11.33 18.79 8.32
C HIS A 72 -11.67 19.89 9.31
N CYS A 73 -12.60 19.66 10.24
CA CYS A 73 -13.09 20.69 11.13
C CYS A 73 -13.42 20.22 12.56
N GLY A 74 -13.22 18.94 12.87
CA GLY A 74 -13.44 18.35 14.20
C GLY A 74 -14.90 18.20 14.64
N HIS A 75 -15.89 18.55 13.82
CA HIS A 75 -17.31 18.43 14.20
C HIS A 75 -17.83 17.01 14.08
N GLU A 76 -18.80 16.65 14.93
CA GLU A 76 -19.39 15.30 15.06
C GLU A 76 -20.56 15.06 14.11
N HIS A 77 -21.13 16.10 13.49
CA HIS A 77 -22.32 15.96 12.64
C HIS A 77 -22.00 15.41 11.26
N ILE A 78 -21.86 14.08 11.19
CA ILE A 78 -21.39 13.34 10.04
C ILE A 78 -22.48 12.39 9.56
N ILE A 79 -22.64 12.28 8.25
CA ILE A 79 -23.55 11.33 7.61
C ILE A 79 -22.80 10.47 6.58
N ARG A 80 -23.28 9.24 6.37
CA ARG A 80 -22.83 8.40 5.26
C ARG A 80 -23.22 9.04 3.93
N TYR A 81 -22.29 9.11 2.98
CA TYR A 81 -22.47 9.78 1.69
C TYR A 81 -22.08 8.88 0.51
N GLY A 82 -22.71 7.71 0.46
CA GLY A 82 -22.47 6.72 -0.61
C GLY A 82 -21.09 6.08 -0.54
N LYS A 83 -20.74 5.38 -1.61
CA LYS A 83 -19.45 4.71 -1.77
C LYS A 83 -18.68 5.35 -2.93
N ASP A 84 -17.36 5.23 -2.90
CA ASP A 84 -16.51 5.58 -4.04
C ASP A 84 -16.51 4.43 -5.08
N LYS A 85 -15.81 4.63 -6.20
CA LYS A 85 -15.71 3.64 -7.29
C LYS A 85 -15.00 2.34 -6.87
N ASN A 86 -14.23 2.37 -5.79
CA ASN A 86 -13.52 1.22 -5.23
C ASN A 86 -14.32 0.53 -4.11
N GLY A 87 -15.55 0.97 -3.84
CA GLY A 87 -16.43 0.40 -2.83
C GLY A 87 -16.25 0.97 -1.42
N ASN A 88 -15.30 1.89 -1.19
CA ASN A 88 -15.05 2.47 0.12
C ASN A 88 -16.16 3.42 0.54
N GLN A 89 -16.57 3.35 1.82
CA GLN A 89 -17.59 4.24 2.38
C GLN A 89 -17.06 5.68 2.42
N ARG A 90 -17.86 6.62 1.91
CA ARG A 90 -17.62 8.06 2.04
C ARG A 90 -18.55 8.66 3.07
N TYR A 91 -18.08 9.74 3.69
CA TYR A 91 -18.79 10.50 4.70
C TYR A 91 -18.87 11.97 4.30
N LEU A 92 -19.90 12.67 4.75
CA LEU A 92 -20.09 14.11 4.56
C LEU A 92 -20.26 14.77 5.92
N CYS A 93 -19.44 15.76 6.18
CA CYS A 93 -19.62 16.64 7.34
C CYS A 93 -20.70 17.68 7.04
N LYS A 94 -21.74 17.75 7.88
CA LYS A 94 -22.83 18.74 7.75
C LYS A 94 -22.41 20.16 8.13
N HIS A 95 -21.32 20.31 8.88
CA HIS A 95 -20.83 21.63 9.29
C HIS A 95 -19.94 22.29 8.21
N CYS A 96 -18.89 21.60 7.73
CA CYS A 96 -17.98 22.17 6.74
C CYS A 96 -18.30 21.77 5.29
N HIS A 97 -19.30 20.92 5.07
CA HIS A 97 -19.75 20.42 3.78
C HIS A 97 -18.68 19.68 2.95
N LYS A 98 -17.59 19.24 3.59
CA LYS A 98 -16.55 18.44 2.94
C LYS A 98 -16.82 16.96 3.08
N THR A 99 -16.49 16.21 2.05
CA THR A 99 -16.53 14.75 2.08
C THR A 99 -15.18 14.18 2.45
N PHE A 100 -15.19 13.04 3.13
CA PHE A 100 -13.99 12.32 3.54
C PHE A 100 -14.24 10.80 3.55
N SER A 101 -13.17 10.03 3.65
CA SER A 101 -13.18 8.57 3.71
C SER A 101 -12.06 8.10 4.65
N PRO A 102 -11.97 6.81 4.97
CA PRO A 102 -10.85 6.25 5.75
C PRO A 102 -9.46 6.61 5.20
N MET A 103 -9.37 6.86 3.89
CA MET A 103 -8.13 7.27 3.24
C MET A 103 -7.77 8.74 3.42
N THR A 104 -8.70 9.57 3.93
CA THR A 104 -8.49 11.01 4.08
C THR A 104 -7.46 11.29 5.18
N GLY A 105 -6.40 12.02 4.86
CA GLY A 105 -5.30 12.32 5.77
C GLY A 105 -4.18 11.27 5.77
N THR A 106 -4.36 10.13 5.09
CA THR A 106 -3.29 9.14 4.94
C THR A 106 -2.35 9.46 3.77
N LEU A 107 -1.24 8.74 3.66
CA LEU A 107 -0.33 8.81 2.51
C LEU A 107 -1.04 8.62 1.16
N PHE A 108 -2.06 7.77 1.14
CA PHE A 108 -2.85 7.41 -0.05
C PHE A 108 -3.94 8.43 -0.37
N SER A 109 -4.12 9.45 0.45
CA SER A 109 -5.12 10.49 0.26
C SER A 109 -4.98 11.15 -1.12
N TYR A 110 -6.10 11.24 -1.85
CA TYR A 110 -6.17 11.76 -3.23
C TYR A 110 -5.34 11.00 -4.27
N SER A 111 -4.79 9.83 -3.95
CA SER A 111 -4.11 8.99 -4.94
C SER A 111 -5.13 8.30 -5.85
N LYS A 112 -4.85 8.31 -7.15
CA LYS A 112 -5.57 7.52 -8.17
C LYS A 112 -4.75 6.29 -8.59
N LYS A 113 -3.60 6.11 -7.95
CA LYS A 113 -2.65 5.06 -8.25
C LYS A 113 -2.91 3.86 -7.35
N GLU A 114 -2.66 2.67 -7.88
CA GLU A 114 -2.88 1.41 -7.21
C GLU A 114 -1.87 1.20 -6.06
N ALA A 115 -2.24 0.38 -5.09
CA ALA A 115 -1.38 0.05 -3.93
C ALA A 115 -0.03 -0.52 -4.37
N TYR A 116 -0.01 -1.31 -5.45
CA TYR A 116 1.20 -1.85 -6.06
C TYR A 116 2.24 -0.77 -6.43
N GLN A 117 1.79 0.31 -7.06
CA GLN A 117 2.69 1.39 -7.47
C GLN A 117 3.31 2.08 -6.23
N TRP A 118 2.55 2.20 -5.15
CA TRP A 118 3.04 2.70 -3.88
C TRP A 118 4.08 1.78 -3.24
N TYR A 119 3.84 0.46 -3.29
CA TYR A 119 4.79 -0.53 -2.78
C TYR A 119 6.12 -0.46 -3.53
N LEU A 120 6.11 -0.52 -4.87
CA LEU A 120 7.31 -0.41 -5.68
C LEU A 120 8.07 0.89 -5.43
N TYR A 121 7.32 1.99 -5.26
CA TYR A 121 7.89 3.28 -4.96
C TYR A 121 8.59 3.30 -3.60
N MET A 122 7.95 2.76 -2.55
CA MET A 122 8.54 2.68 -1.22
C MET A 122 9.78 1.79 -1.20
N GLU A 123 9.73 0.63 -1.85
CA GLU A 123 10.89 -0.26 -1.97
C GLU A 123 12.08 0.46 -2.64
N SER A 124 11.82 1.17 -3.74
CA SER A 124 12.82 1.98 -4.43
C SER A 124 13.38 3.11 -3.55
N LEU A 125 12.51 3.79 -2.80
CA LEU A 125 12.91 4.84 -1.86
C LEU A 125 13.85 4.30 -0.77
N PHE A 126 13.54 3.13 -0.20
CA PHE A 126 14.38 2.50 0.84
C PHE A 126 15.73 2.00 0.29
N ARG A 127 15.81 1.65 -0.99
CA ARG A 127 17.09 1.36 -1.66
C ARG A 127 17.95 2.60 -1.88
N GLY A 128 17.38 3.80 -1.76
CA GLY A 128 18.08 5.05 -2.01
C GLY A 128 18.06 5.49 -3.48
N ASP A 129 17.16 4.94 -4.29
CA ASP A 129 17.04 5.29 -5.71
C ASP A 129 16.68 6.78 -5.89
N THR A 130 17.08 7.35 -7.01
CA THR A 130 16.75 8.72 -7.38
C THR A 130 15.26 8.88 -7.69
N ILE A 131 14.75 10.12 -7.73
CA ILE A 131 13.35 10.43 -8.08
C ILE A 131 13.00 9.84 -9.44
N VAL A 132 13.90 9.94 -10.42
CA VAL A 132 13.70 9.45 -11.79
C VAL A 132 13.62 7.92 -11.82
N GLN A 133 14.57 7.24 -11.14
CA GLN A 133 14.57 5.78 -11.03
C GLN A 133 13.32 5.26 -10.32
N SER A 134 12.95 5.87 -9.19
CA SER A 134 11.73 5.50 -8.45
C SER A 134 10.47 5.71 -9.29
N ALA A 135 10.42 6.77 -10.10
CA ALA A 135 9.31 7.04 -11.01
C ALA A 135 9.18 5.94 -12.07
N HIS A 136 10.31 5.55 -12.67
CA HIS A 136 10.35 4.49 -13.67
C HIS A 136 9.92 3.13 -13.10
N ILE A 137 10.47 2.75 -11.93
CA ILE A 137 10.16 1.48 -11.24
C ILE A 137 8.68 1.39 -10.89
N ALA A 138 8.09 2.46 -10.37
CA ALA A 138 6.68 2.49 -9.96
C ALA A 138 5.70 2.78 -11.11
N GLY A 139 6.18 3.01 -12.33
CA GLY A 139 5.32 3.35 -13.48
C GLY A 139 4.53 4.65 -13.29
N ILE A 140 5.17 5.68 -12.71
CA ILE A 140 4.60 7.00 -12.45
C ILE A 140 5.44 8.10 -13.08
N CYS A 141 4.90 9.31 -13.23
CA CYS A 141 5.70 10.43 -13.71
C CYS A 141 6.60 10.99 -12.58
N GLU A 142 7.70 11.64 -12.96
CA GLU A 142 8.68 12.21 -12.03
C GLU A 142 8.05 13.22 -11.04
N HIS A 143 7.11 14.02 -11.51
CA HIS A 143 6.36 14.94 -10.64
C HIS A 143 5.61 14.19 -9.53
N THR A 144 4.93 13.07 -9.87
CA THR A 144 4.25 12.23 -8.87
C THR A 144 5.27 11.60 -7.91
N SER A 145 6.40 11.14 -8.42
CA SER A 145 7.50 10.60 -7.63
C SER A 145 8.01 11.63 -6.60
N LEU A 146 8.23 12.86 -7.02
CA LEU A 146 8.63 13.95 -6.12
C LEU A 146 7.59 14.21 -5.03
N VAL A 147 6.31 14.32 -5.41
CA VAL A 147 5.21 14.54 -4.45
C VAL A 147 5.11 13.39 -3.45
N TRP A 148 5.23 12.14 -3.91
CA TRP A 148 5.19 10.98 -3.04
C TRP A 148 6.35 10.94 -2.06
N ARG A 149 7.58 11.28 -2.53
CA ARG A 149 8.77 11.39 -1.67
C ARG A 149 8.54 12.40 -0.56
N HIS A 150 8.02 13.58 -0.87
CA HIS A 150 7.70 14.58 0.14
C HIS A 150 6.64 14.11 1.14
N LYS A 151 5.59 13.44 0.69
CA LYS A 151 4.56 12.89 1.59
C LYS A 151 5.15 11.87 2.56
N ILE A 152 5.92 10.92 2.07
CA ILE A 152 6.53 9.86 2.90
C ILE A 152 7.50 10.49 3.91
N LEU A 153 8.40 11.35 3.46
CA LEU A 153 9.37 12.00 4.34
C LEU A 153 8.70 12.89 5.39
N SER A 154 7.59 13.56 5.06
CA SER A 154 6.81 14.34 6.04
C SER A 154 6.22 13.46 7.14
N VAL A 155 5.71 12.28 6.80
CA VAL A 155 5.20 11.32 7.80
C VAL A 155 6.35 10.78 8.66
N CYS A 156 7.46 10.39 8.04
CA CYS A 156 8.64 9.95 8.80
C CYS A 156 9.16 11.03 9.76
N ALA A 157 9.17 12.28 9.32
CA ALA A 157 9.61 13.41 10.16
C ALA A 157 8.66 13.65 11.35
N SER A 158 7.33 13.50 11.16
CA SER A 158 6.38 13.63 12.27
C SER A 158 6.55 12.51 13.29
N LEU A 159 6.70 11.25 12.86
CA LEU A 159 6.93 10.12 13.74
C LEU A 159 8.21 10.28 14.58
N THR A 160 9.32 10.67 13.94
CA THR A 160 10.58 10.91 14.67
C THR A 160 10.53 12.10 15.61
N ALA A 161 9.69 13.09 15.37
CA ALA A 161 9.48 14.21 16.28
C ALA A 161 8.69 13.80 17.52
N GLU A 162 7.68 12.93 17.37
CA GLU A 162 6.92 12.37 18.50
C GLU A 162 7.81 11.48 19.39
N ASP A 163 8.62 10.63 18.81
CA ASP A 163 9.58 9.79 19.56
C ASP A 163 10.56 10.62 20.39
N ARG A 164 11.06 11.74 19.84
CA ARG A 164 11.97 12.65 20.58
C ARG A 164 11.30 13.32 21.78
N ILE A 165 10.00 13.60 21.71
CA ILE A 165 9.24 14.16 22.81
C ILE A 165 9.08 13.12 23.93
N LEU A 166 8.83 11.85 23.56
CA LEU A 166 8.67 10.75 24.51
C LEU A 166 9.99 10.39 25.22
N ASP A 167 11.12 10.51 24.54
CA ASP A 167 12.46 10.22 25.11
C ASP A 167 13.02 11.36 26.01
N GLY A 168 12.27 12.44 26.22
CA GLY A 168 12.64 13.52 27.12
C GLY A 168 13.89 14.31 26.71
N VAL A 169 14.28 14.24 25.45
CA VAL A 169 15.36 15.06 24.89
C VAL A 169 14.76 16.38 24.40
N VAL A 170 14.67 17.33 25.33
CA VAL A 170 14.43 18.75 25.08
C VAL A 170 15.78 19.46 25.05
#